data_f3b3b188c5fa5011e2e32d397219d8b3
#
_entry.id   f3b3b188c5fa5011e2e32d397219d8b3
#
_cell.length_a   1.000
_cell.length_b   1.000
_cell.length_c   1.000
_cell.angle_alpha   90.00
_cell.angle_beta   90.00
_cell.angle_gamma   90.00
#
_symmetry.space_group_name_H-M   'P 1'
#
loop_
_entity.id
_entity.type
_entity.pdbx_description
1 polymer ?
#
loop_
_entity_poly.entity_id
_entity_poly.type
_entity_poly.pdbx_seq_one_letter_code
_entity_poly.pdbx_strand_id
1 'polypeptide(L)'
;MYERNIHTISTLLITEDLPAAGRLARFLYSENFQIKVATTSAHSMDILSCENVDIVLLDISSAESGYPLCHTIKEQFDIPVIIISPLDDEQSVVTGLDMGGDDYITKPFSNRELLSRVKSVLRRGNRSRYILEYKDIRVDTIKGLVTKDGRELFLSALEYRLLLVFLSNKGRVLSREILLEEIWDIGGGYVSDNTLTVYIKRIREKIEDTPSTPQIIKTVRGKGYRLGG
;
A
#
# COMPACT_ATOMS: atom_id res chain seq x y z
N MET A 1 -12.38 5.84 -17.67
CA MET A 1 -11.16 5.99 -16.86
C MET A 1 -11.15 4.83 -15.86
N TYR A 2 -10.17 3.93 -15.95
CA TYR A 2 -10.06 2.78 -15.03
C TYR A 2 -9.44 3.32 -13.74
N GLU A 3 -10.24 3.44 -12.68
CA GLU A 3 -9.69 3.73 -11.35
C GLU A 3 -8.90 2.50 -10.91
N ARG A 4 -7.61 2.67 -10.70
CA ARG A 4 -6.72 1.64 -10.11
C ARG A 4 -7.20 1.34 -8.70
N ASN A 5 -8.11 0.39 -8.57
CA ASN A 5 -8.64 -0.04 -7.28
C ASN A 5 -7.83 -1.26 -6.76
N ILE A 6 -6.51 -1.09 -6.67
CA ILE A 6 -5.66 -2.04 -5.96
C ILE A 6 -5.64 -1.59 -4.51
N HIS A 7 -5.73 -2.52 -3.59
CA HIS A 7 -5.65 -2.25 -2.16
C HIS A 7 -4.20 -1.88 -1.78
N THR A 8 -3.71 -0.78 -2.35
CA THR A 8 -2.45 -0.15 -1.96
C THR A 8 -2.70 0.72 -0.75
N ILE A 9 -1.74 0.78 0.15
CA ILE A 9 -1.78 1.68 1.30
C ILE A 9 -1.49 3.09 0.80
N SER A 10 -2.51 3.96 0.83
CA SER A 10 -2.37 5.35 0.40
C SER A 10 -1.62 6.14 1.47
N THR A 11 -0.47 6.67 1.10
CA THR A 11 0.43 7.38 2.01
C THR A 11 0.66 8.79 1.53
N LEU A 12 0.44 9.77 2.40
CA LEU A 12 0.82 11.16 2.15
C LEU A 12 2.16 11.44 2.82
N LEU A 13 3.17 11.78 2.04
CA LEU A 13 4.45 12.27 2.53
C LEU A 13 4.48 13.80 2.44
N ILE A 14 4.58 14.45 3.58
CA ILE A 14 4.70 15.91 3.67
C ILE A 14 6.17 16.23 3.92
N THR A 15 6.87 16.81 2.94
CA THR A 15 8.30 17.12 3.03
C THR A 15 8.73 18.16 2.00
N GLU A 16 9.73 18.94 2.33
CA GLU A 16 10.40 19.86 1.41
C GLU A 16 11.57 19.18 0.65
N ASP A 17 12.08 18.04 1.15
CA ASP A 17 13.18 17.28 0.52
C ASP A 17 12.66 16.35 -0.59
N LEU A 18 12.40 16.91 -1.76
CA LEU A 18 11.91 16.16 -2.92
C LEU A 18 12.87 15.03 -3.37
N PRO A 19 14.22 15.19 -3.35
CA PRO A 19 15.14 14.10 -3.63
C PRO A 19 15.00 12.90 -2.68
N ALA A 20 14.88 13.15 -1.36
CA ALA A 20 14.64 12.09 -0.37
C ALA A 20 13.27 11.45 -0.56
N ALA A 21 12.24 12.27 -0.82
CA ALA A 21 10.88 11.81 -1.12
C ALA A 21 10.87 10.82 -2.30
N GLY A 22 11.56 11.14 -3.39
CA GLY A 22 11.63 10.27 -4.57
C GLY A 22 12.32 8.92 -4.32
N ARG A 23 13.34 8.89 -3.45
CA ARG A 23 14.00 7.63 -3.04
C ARG A 23 13.09 6.79 -2.16
N LEU A 24 12.46 7.41 -1.18
CA LEU A 24 11.54 6.75 -0.26
C LEU A 24 10.30 6.24 -1.01
N ALA A 25 9.74 7.02 -1.92
CA ALA A 25 8.58 6.62 -2.73
C ALA A 25 8.85 5.34 -3.53
N ARG A 26 10.01 5.25 -4.19
CA ARG A 26 10.40 4.03 -4.95
C ARG A 26 10.50 2.80 -4.05
N PHE A 27 11.06 2.95 -2.86
CA PHE A 27 11.16 1.85 -1.90
C PHE A 27 9.78 1.41 -1.41
N LEU A 28 8.93 2.35 -0.97
CA LEU A 28 7.60 2.06 -0.45
C LEU A 28 6.66 1.53 -1.55
N TYR A 29 6.83 1.96 -2.80
CA TYR A 29 6.07 1.39 -3.93
C TYR A 29 6.32 -0.10 -4.10
N SER A 30 7.56 -0.58 -3.93
CA SER A 30 7.87 -2.03 -3.97
C SER A 30 7.23 -2.82 -2.81
N GLU A 31 6.82 -2.13 -1.74
CA GLU A 31 6.15 -2.69 -0.57
C GLU A 31 4.61 -2.51 -0.59
N ASN A 32 4.05 -2.21 -1.76
CA ASN A 32 2.61 -2.02 -2.00
C ASN A 32 2.01 -0.74 -1.37
N PHE A 33 2.81 0.32 -1.25
CA PHE A 33 2.35 1.65 -0.85
C PHE A 33 2.25 2.57 -2.07
N GLN A 34 1.19 3.37 -2.12
CA GLN A 34 1.07 4.48 -3.06
C GLN A 34 1.39 5.78 -2.33
N ILE A 35 2.36 6.56 -2.83
CA ILE A 35 2.80 7.76 -2.16
C ILE A 35 2.40 9.00 -2.96
N LYS A 36 1.78 9.94 -2.26
CA LYS A 36 1.61 11.32 -2.69
C LYS A 36 2.53 12.21 -1.88
N VAL A 37 3.05 13.25 -2.51
CA VAL A 37 3.98 14.17 -1.88
C VAL A 37 3.35 15.55 -1.84
N ALA A 38 3.32 16.16 -0.66
CA ALA A 38 2.98 17.56 -0.46
C ALA A 38 4.20 18.31 0.09
N THR A 39 4.45 19.50 -0.42
CA THR A 39 5.57 20.35 0.02
C THR A 39 5.13 21.51 0.91
N THR A 40 3.83 21.71 1.07
CA THR A 40 3.25 22.76 1.91
C THR A 40 2.09 22.22 2.73
N SER A 41 1.82 22.87 3.88
CA SER A 41 0.67 22.54 4.72
C SER A 41 -0.66 22.69 3.95
N ALA A 42 -0.82 23.76 3.17
CA ALA A 42 -2.04 23.98 2.39
C ALA A 42 -2.29 22.83 1.40
N HIS A 43 -1.28 22.44 0.61
CA HIS A 43 -1.39 21.34 -0.34
C HIS A 43 -1.66 20.00 0.35
N SER A 44 -1.09 19.77 1.55
CA SER A 44 -1.39 18.54 2.31
C SER A 44 -2.84 18.48 2.78
N MET A 45 -3.40 19.60 3.22
CA MET A 45 -4.81 19.68 3.63
C MET A 45 -5.77 19.50 2.45
N ASP A 46 -5.43 20.03 1.26
CA ASP A 46 -6.21 19.81 0.04
C ASP A 46 -6.26 18.31 -0.32
N ILE A 47 -5.12 17.62 -0.29
CA ILE A 47 -5.07 16.17 -0.54
C ILE A 47 -5.91 15.41 0.48
N LEU A 48 -5.76 15.69 1.77
CA LEU A 48 -6.49 15.02 2.85
C LEU A 48 -8.00 15.23 2.76
N SER A 49 -8.44 16.39 2.25
CA SER A 49 -9.86 16.72 2.07
C SER A 49 -10.49 16.03 0.85
N CYS A 50 -9.69 15.77 -0.19
CA CYS A 50 -10.19 15.24 -1.47
C CYS A 50 -9.98 13.74 -1.63
N GLU A 51 -9.09 13.13 -0.85
CA GLU A 51 -8.63 11.77 -1.08
C GLU A 51 -8.57 10.93 0.19
N ASN A 52 -8.75 9.62 0.02
CA ASN A 52 -8.56 8.67 1.12
C ASN A 52 -7.08 8.41 1.34
N VAL A 53 -6.54 8.86 2.47
CA VAL A 53 -5.18 8.61 2.93
C VAL A 53 -5.22 7.67 4.12
N ASP A 54 -4.38 6.64 4.12
CA ASP A 54 -4.30 5.65 5.20
C ASP A 54 -3.32 6.04 6.29
N ILE A 55 -2.26 6.79 5.93
CA ILE A 55 -1.21 7.24 6.85
C ILE A 55 -0.50 8.48 6.30
N VAL A 56 -0.12 9.37 7.20
CA VAL A 56 0.70 10.53 6.90
C VAL A 56 2.12 10.31 7.44
N LEU A 57 3.11 10.56 6.60
CA LEU A 57 4.52 10.68 6.96
C LEU A 57 4.84 12.17 6.97
N LEU A 58 5.00 12.76 8.14
CA LEU A 58 5.23 14.19 8.33
C LEU A 58 6.72 14.43 8.59
N ASP A 59 7.44 14.83 7.57
CA ASP A 59 8.85 15.19 7.65
C ASP A 59 8.99 16.65 8.05
N ILE A 60 9.47 16.89 9.25
CA ILE A 60 9.64 18.22 9.82
C ILE A 60 11.11 18.56 9.99
N SER A 61 11.47 19.79 9.64
CA SER A 61 12.80 20.36 9.88
C SER A 61 12.86 21.16 11.20
N SER A 62 11.72 21.65 11.71
CA SER A 62 11.59 22.34 12.98
C SER A 62 10.28 22.01 13.69
N ALA A 63 10.31 22.10 15.03
CA ALA A 63 9.14 21.85 15.86
C ALA A 63 8.03 22.90 15.65
N GLU A 64 8.40 24.15 15.38
CA GLU A 64 7.48 25.29 15.32
C GLU A 64 6.42 25.16 14.22
N SER A 65 6.75 24.59 13.09
CA SER A 65 5.81 24.42 11.96
C SER A 65 5.20 23.02 11.89
N GLY A 66 5.94 22.00 12.31
CA GLY A 66 5.54 20.60 12.12
C GLY A 66 4.53 20.12 13.15
N TYR A 67 4.70 20.43 14.43
CA TYR A 67 3.79 19.93 15.46
C TYR A 67 2.38 20.50 15.38
N PRO A 68 2.18 21.83 15.11
CA PRO A 68 0.83 22.36 14.85
C PRO A 68 0.15 21.70 13.66
N LEU A 69 0.88 21.37 12.60
CA LEU A 69 0.31 20.66 11.45
C LEU A 69 -0.10 19.23 11.81
N CYS A 70 0.72 18.52 12.59
CA CYS A 70 0.38 17.20 13.11
C CYS A 70 -0.95 17.26 13.89
N HIS A 71 -1.06 18.18 14.83
CA HIS A 71 -2.27 18.37 15.63
C HIS A 71 -3.49 18.66 14.78
N THR A 72 -3.38 19.57 13.80
CA THR A 72 -4.47 19.91 12.89
C THR A 72 -4.93 18.70 12.07
N ILE A 73 -3.99 17.88 11.56
CA ILE A 73 -4.32 16.66 10.82
C ILE A 73 -5.08 15.68 11.70
N LYS A 74 -4.63 15.48 12.94
CA LYS A 74 -5.28 14.56 13.87
C LYS A 74 -6.69 15.02 14.27
N GLU A 75 -6.88 16.32 14.52
CA GLU A 75 -8.20 16.86 14.87
C GLU A 75 -9.21 16.75 13.72
N GLN A 76 -8.77 17.00 12.48
CA GLN A 76 -9.70 17.10 11.35
C GLN A 76 -9.97 15.78 10.64
N PHE A 77 -9.00 14.86 10.61
CA PHE A 77 -9.08 13.66 9.76
C PHE A 77 -8.94 12.34 10.51
N ASP A 78 -8.48 12.34 11.76
CA ASP A 78 -8.20 11.13 12.56
C ASP A 78 -7.36 10.07 11.81
N ILE A 79 -6.42 10.56 10.96
CA ILE A 79 -5.51 9.73 10.19
C ILE A 79 -4.23 9.52 11.01
N PRO A 80 -3.64 8.30 11.01
CA PRO A 80 -2.36 8.07 11.66
C PRO A 80 -1.25 8.94 11.08
N VAL A 81 -0.41 9.52 11.97
CA VAL A 81 0.72 10.39 11.60
C VAL A 81 2.01 9.83 12.21
N ILE A 82 3.01 9.60 11.37
CA ILE A 82 4.40 9.35 11.82
C ILE A 82 5.21 10.61 11.58
N ILE A 83 5.79 11.15 12.64
CA ILE A 83 6.68 12.31 12.57
C ILE A 83 8.08 11.83 12.22
N ILE A 84 8.69 12.45 11.22
CA ILE A 84 10.07 12.22 10.78
C ILE A 84 10.85 13.52 11.05
N SER A 85 11.88 13.47 11.90
CA SER A 85 12.57 14.69 12.33
C SER A 85 14.06 14.48 12.61
N PRO A 86 14.92 15.48 12.41
CA PRO A 86 16.29 15.44 12.90
C PRO A 86 16.40 15.71 14.42
N LEU A 87 15.31 16.14 15.08
CA LEU A 87 15.30 16.42 16.52
C LEU A 87 15.18 15.08 17.26
N ASP A 88 16.19 14.76 18.07
CA ASP A 88 16.33 13.48 18.77
C ASP A 88 16.32 13.62 20.30
N ASP A 89 16.20 14.86 20.79
CA ASP A 89 16.06 15.12 22.23
C ASP A 89 14.71 14.63 22.75
N GLU A 90 14.70 14.19 24.01
CA GLU A 90 13.52 13.62 24.67
C GLU A 90 12.30 14.57 24.64
N GLN A 91 12.53 15.87 24.85
CA GLN A 91 11.45 16.86 24.88
C GLN A 91 10.78 17.00 23.53
N SER A 92 11.55 17.04 22.44
CA SER A 92 11.04 17.11 21.06
C SER A 92 10.21 15.86 20.72
N VAL A 93 10.71 14.67 21.07
CA VAL A 93 9.98 13.41 20.84
C VAL A 93 8.66 13.38 21.62
N VAL A 94 8.70 13.70 22.91
CA VAL A 94 7.50 13.72 23.77
C VAL A 94 6.48 14.75 23.23
N THR A 95 6.93 15.96 22.92
CA THR A 95 6.04 17.00 22.38
C THR A 95 5.38 16.56 21.06
N GLY A 96 6.13 15.94 20.15
CA GLY A 96 5.59 15.45 18.90
C GLY A 96 4.51 14.38 19.07
N LEU A 97 4.71 13.46 20.02
CA LEU A 97 3.72 12.43 20.36
C LEU A 97 2.50 13.02 21.08
N ASP A 98 2.68 13.97 22.00
CA ASP A 98 1.60 14.67 22.70
C ASP A 98 0.73 15.51 21.75
N MET A 99 1.31 16.01 20.64
CA MET A 99 0.59 16.68 19.56
C MET A 99 -0.19 15.73 18.65
N GLY A 100 -0.25 14.45 19.00
CA GLY A 100 -1.06 13.45 18.32
C GLY A 100 -0.28 12.57 17.35
N GLY A 101 1.05 12.66 17.28
CA GLY A 101 1.86 11.71 16.51
C GLY A 101 1.67 10.27 17.00
N ASP A 102 1.35 9.34 16.09
CA ASP A 102 1.17 7.94 16.42
C ASP A 102 2.51 7.19 16.59
N ASP A 103 3.57 7.71 15.99
CA ASP A 103 4.97 7.30 16.19
C ASP A 103 5.90 8.45 15.78
N TYR A 104 7.17 8.34 16.20
CA TYR A 104 8.21 9.32 15.92
C TYR A 104 9.48 8.59 15.46
N ILE A 105 10.11 9.07 14.41
CA ILE A 105 11.37 8.52 13.91
C ILE A 105 12.40 9.63 13.71
N THR A 106 13.59 9.43 14.28
CA THR A 106 14.70 10.39 14.17
C THR A 106 15.54 10.11 12.95
N LYS A 107 16.02 11.16 12.29
CA LYS A 107 17.00 11.09 11.19
C LYS A 107 18.43 10.98 11.78
N PRO A 108 19.30 10.14 11.18
CA PRO A 108 19.07 9.27 10.02
C PRO A 108 18.38 7.96 10.38
N PHE A 109 17.52 7.45 9.51
CA PHE A 109 16.86 6.16 9.65
C PHE A 109 17.02 5.28 8.39
N SER A 110 16.81 3.98 8.53
CA SER A 110 16.74 3.09 7.39
C SER A 110 15.31 2.98 6.83
N ASN A 111 15.17 2.77 5.51
CA ASN A 111 13.86 2.55 4.91
C ASN A 111 13.11 1.37 5.54
N ARG A 112 13.83 0.32 5.97
CA ARG A 112 13.24 -0.84 6.65
C ARG A 112 12.71 -0.49 8.04
N GLU A 113 13.39 0.39 8.77
CA GLU A 113 12.91 0.87 10.06
C GLU A 113 11.61 1.65 9.89
N LEU A 114 11.58 2.63 8.98
CA LEU A 114 10.36 3.40 8.70
C LEU A 114 9.20 2.47 8.29
N LEU A 115 9.44 1.52 7.39
CA LEU A 115 8.42 0.56 6.96
C LEU A 115 7.88 -0.26 8.14
N SER A 116 8.74 -0.70 9.06
CA SER A 116 8.33 -1.45 10.25
C SER A 116 7.43 -0.62 11.17
N ARG A 117 7.75 0.67 11.36
CA ARG A 117 6.94 1.62 12.13
C ARG A 117 5.59 1.89 11.47
N VAL A 118 5.59 2.17 10.17
CA VAL A 118 4.36 2.34 9.37
C VAL A 118 3.44 1.12 9.52
N LYS A 119 3.96 -0.09 9.30
CA LYS A 119 3.21 -1.34 9.48
C LYS A 119 2.70 -1.52 10.92
N SER A 120 3.46 -1.07 11.92
CA SER A 120 3.05 -1.14 13.34
C SER A 120 1.89 -0.18 13.64
N VAL A 121 1.97 1.05 13.18
CA VAL A 121 0.92 2.07 13.36
C VAL A 121 -0.38 1.62 12.68
N LEU A 122 -0.32 1.22 11.41
CA LEU A 122 -1.49 0.74 10.67
C LEU A 122 -2.18 -0.48 11.33
N ARG A 123 -1.42 -1.37 11.98
CA ARG A 123 -1.99 -2.51 12.71
C ARG A 123 -2.79 -2.12 13.95
N ARG A 124 -2.47 -0.99 14.60
CA ARG A 124 -3.22 -0.49 15.78
C ARG A 124 -4.58 0.09 15.38
N GLY A 125 -4.68 0.63 14.15
CA GLY A 125 -5.91 1.14 13.58
C GLY A 125 -6.87 0.03 13.13
N ASN A 126 -7.74 0.32 12.19
CA ASN A 126 -8.75 -0.62 11.70
C ASN A 126 -8.12 -1.74 10.83
N ARG A 127 -7.65 -2.80 11.48
CA ARG A 127 -6.96 -3.94 10.83
C ARG A 127 -7.83 -4.63 9.77
N SER A 128 -9.15 -4.64 9.91
CA SER A 128 -10.05 -5.29 8.95
C SER A 128 -9.98 -4.65 7.55
N ARG A 129 -9.64 -3.36 7.46
CA ARG A 129 -9.48 -2.63 6.21
C ARG A 129 -8.35 -3.18 5.32
N TYR A 130 -7.34 -3.79 5.94
CA TYR A 130 -6.15 -4.31 5.25
C TYR A 130 -6.18 -5.82 5.03
N ILE A 131 -7.34 -6.45 5.28
CA ILE A 131 -7.56 -7.86 5.04
C ILE A 131 -8.47 -8.02 3.83
N LEU A 132 -7.96 -8.68 2.80
CA LEU A 132 -8.75 -9.08 1.63
C LEU A 132 -9.04 -10.57 1.73
N GLU A 133 -10.30 -10.94 1.56
CA GLU A 133 -10.75 -12.33 1.66
C GLU A 133 -11.61 -12.71 0.45
N TYR A 134 -11.38 -13.90 -0.07
CA TYR A 134 -12.26 -14.53 -1.06
C TYR A 134 -12.20 -16.04 -0.91
N LYS A 135 -13.33 -16.66 -0.56
CA LYS A 135 -13.43 -18.09 -0.19
C LYS A 135 -12.44 -18.39 0.96
N ASP A 136 -11.57 -19.35 0.74
CA ASP A 136 -10.52 -19.85 1.64
C ASP A 136 -9.21 -19.03 1.58
N ILE A 137 -9.14 -18.04 0.68
CA ILE A 137 -7.97 -17.18 0.52
C ILE A 137 -8.13 -15.94 1.39
N ARG A 138 -7.10 -15.63 2.16
CA ARG A 138 -6.98 -14.43 2.97
C ARG A 138 -5.63 -13.77 2.73
N VAL A 139 -5.64 -12.46 2.49
CA VAL A 139 -4.45 -11.63 2.30
C VAL A 139 -4.42 -10.53 3.35
N ASP A 140 -3.38 -10.51 4.17
CA ASP A 140 -3.05 -9.39 5.05
C ASP A 140 -2.07 -8.48 4.29
N THR A 141 -2.57 -7.36 3.78
CA THR A 141 -1.79 -6.47 2.90
C THR A 141 -0.70 -5.70 3.66
N ILE A 142 -0.85 -5.51 4.98
CA ILE A 142 0.20 -4.91 5.83
C ILE A 142 1.38 -5.86 6.00
N LYS A 143 1.08 -7.14 6.25
CA LYS A 143 2.13 -8.16 6.44
C LYS A 143 2.70 -8.68 5.12
N GLY A 144 1.99 -8.49 4.00
CA GLY A 144 2.27 -9.17 2.74
C GLY A 144 2.05 -10.68 2.82
N LEU A 145 1.19 -11.12 3.73
CA LEU A 145 0.95 -12.53 4.02
C LEU A 145 -0.30 -13.02 3.29
N VAL A 146 -0.15 -14.09 2.53
CA VAL A 146 -1.27 -14.80 1.89
C VAL A 146 -1.47 -16.13 2.59
N THR A 147 -2.72 -16.48 2.89
CA THR A 147 -3.07 -17.81 3.40
C THR A 147 -4.20 -18.43 2.57
N LYS A 148 -4.18 -19.74 2.43
CA LYS A 148 -5.28 -20.57 1.90
C LYS A 148 -5.61 -21.64 2.93
N ASP A 149 -6.88 -21.78 3.32
CA ASP A 149 -7.33 -22.67 4.40
C ASP A 149 -6.52 -22.51 5.70
N GLY A 150 -6.13 -21.24 6.01
CA GLY A 150 -5.33 -20.91 7.19
C GLY A 150 -3.83 -21.26 7.10
N ARG A 151 -3.37 -21.86 5.99
CA ARG A 151 -1.96 -22.19 5.75
C ARG A 151 -1.29 -21.13 4.90
N GLU A 152 -0.05 -20.78 5.24
CA GLU A 152 0.71 -19.78 4.49
C GLU A 152 0.97 -20.24 3.06
N LEU A 153 0.76 -19.31 2.11
CA LEU A 153 0.92 -19.53 0.68
C LEU A 153 1.99 -18.59 0.14
N PHE A 154 3.07 -19.15 -0.38
CA PHE A 154 4.18 -18.38 -0.93
C PHE A 154 3.92 -17.99 -2.40
N LEU A 155 3.81 -16.70 -2.66
CA LEU A 155 3.67 -16.13 -3.99
C LEU A 155 4.93 -15.32 -4.35
N SER A 156 5.31 -15.33 -5.63
CA SER A 156 6.27 -14.35 -6.15
C SER A 156 5.65 -12.95 -6.16
N ALA A 157 6.46 -11.90 -6.28
CA ALA A 157 5.98 -10.51 -6.28
C ALA A 157 4.90 -10.27 -7.36
N LEU A 158 5.07 -10.81 -8.56
CA LEU A 158 4.09 -10.69 -9.64
C LEU A 158 2.80 -11.49 -9.38
N GLU A 159 2.91 -12.69 -8.84
CA GLU A 159 1.73 -13.50 -8.45
C GLU A 159 0.94 -12.80 -7.34
N TYR A 160 1.64 -12.27 -6.33
CA TYR A 160 1.03 -11.51 -5.25
C TYR A 160 0.30 -10.26 -5.79
N ARG A 161 0.95 -9.49 -6.65
CA ARG A 161 0.35 -8.31 -7.27
C ARG A 161 -0.91 -8.65 -8.06
N LEU A 162 -0.86 -9.67 -8.92
CA LEU A 162 -2.03 -10.14 -9.65
C LEU A 162 -3.17 -10.58 -8.73
N LEU A 163 -2.85 -11.29 -7.65
CA LEU A 163 -3.86 -11.70 -6.67
C LEU A 163 -4.53 -10.50 -6.01
N LEU A 164 -3.76 -9.46 -5.64
CA LEU A 164 -4.31 -8.21 -5.10
C LEU A 164 -5.23 -7.50 -6.11
N VAL A 165 -4.82 -7.41 -7.38
CA VAL A 165 -5.64 -6.82 -8.45
C VAL A 165 -6.98 -7.53 -8.57
N PHE A 166 -6.98 -8.86 -8.56
CA PHE A 166 -8.20 -9.64 -8.59
C PHE A 166 -9.08 -9.46 -7.35
N LEU A 167 -8.48 -9.49 -6.16
CA LEU A 167 -9.20 -9.33 -4.90
C LEU A 167 -9.82 -7.94 -4.75
N SER A 168 -9.16 -6.90 -5.24
CA SER A 168 -9.67 -5.52 -5.24
C SER A 168 -10.77 -5.28 -6.28
N ASN A 169 -10.90 -6.18 -7.28
CA ASN A 169 -11.87 -6.08 -8.37
C ASN A 169 -12.79 -7.31 -8.45
N LYS A 170 -13.26 -7.79 -7.29
CA LYS A 170 -14.14 -8.97 -7.22
C LYS A 170 -15.34 -8.85 -8.14
N GLY A 171 -15.62 -9.92 -8.91
CA GLY A 171 -16.77 -9.98 -9.82
C GLY A 171 -16.61 -9.20 -11.13
N ARG A 172 -15.60 -8.32 -11.25
CA ARG A 172 -15.33 -7.56 -12.47
C ARG A 172 -14.48 -8.37 -13.45
N VAL A 173 -14.75 -8.22 -14.74
CA VAL A 173 -13.88 -8.78 -15.79
C VAL A 173 -12.74 -7.80 -16.03
N LEU A 174 -11.51 -8.28 -15.82
CA LEU A 174 -10.29 -7.53 -16.09
C LEU A 174 -9.73 -7.96 -17.44
N SER A 175 -9.52 -6.99 -18.33
CA SER A 175 -8.92 -7.27 -19.63
C SER A 175 -7.45 -7.66 -19.49
N ARG A 176 -6.89 -8.24 -20.53
CA ARG A 176 -5.47 -8.63 -20.52
C ARG A 176 -4.56 -7.42 -20.43
N GLU A 177 -4.92 -6.33 -21.11
CA GLU A 177 -4.22 -5.06 -21.09
C GLU A 177 -4.14 -4.48 -19.68
N ILE A 178 -5.27 -4.42 -18.97
CA ILE A 178 -5.33 -3.95 -17.58
C ILE A 178 -4.41 -4.79 -16.69
N LEU A 179 -4.48 -6.12 -16.80
CA LEU A 179 -3.64 -7.00 -15.99
C LEU A 179 -2.15 -6.87 -16.32
N LEU A 180 -1.81 -6.63 -17.59
CA LEU A 180 -0.43 -6.39 -18.01
C LEU A 180 0.09 -5.05 -17.47
N GLU A 181 -0.69 -3.98 -17.54
CA GLU A 181 -0.34 -2.67 -16.97
C GLU A 181 -0.05 -2.77 -15.47
N GLU A 182 -0.84 -3.55 -14.73
CA GLU A 182 -0.68 -3.72 -13.30
C GLU A 182 0.58 -4.49 -12.87
N ILE A 183 1.14 -5.33 -13.74
CA ILE A 183 2.37 -6.10 -13.48
C ILE A 183 3.61 -5.52 -14.16
N TRP A 184 3.43 -4.55 -15.08
CA TRP A 184 4.52 -3.95 -15.86
C TRP A 184 5.57 -3.27 -14.97
N ASP A 185 5.12 -2.46 -14.02
CA ASP A 185 6.00 -1.65 -13.17
C ASP A 185 6.92 -2.48 -12.25
N ILE A 186 6.58 -3.75 -11.98
CA ILE A 186 7.36 -4.64 -11.09
C ILE A 186 8.41 -5.44 -11.86
N GLY A 187 8.13 -5.75 -13.13
CA GLY A 187 8.97 -6.64 -13.93
C GLY A 187 10.22 -5.99 -14.54
N GLY A 188 10.31 -4.65 -14.54
CA GLY A 188 11.48 -3.92 -15.09
C GLY A 188 11.74 -4.13 -16.57
N GLY A 189 10.80 -4.75 -17.31
CA GLY A 189 10.93 -5.08 -18.72
C GLY A 189 9.59 -5.39 -19.39
N TYR A 190 9.60 -5.51 -20.72
CA TYR A 190 8.41 -5.79 -21.53
C TYR A 190 7.75 -7.12 -21.11
N VAL A 191 6.59 -7.05 -20.45
CA VAL A 191 5.79 -8.21 -20.08
C VAL A 191 4.89 -8.57 -21.26
N SER A 192 5.21 -9.63 -21.98
CA SER A 192 4.42 -10.08 -23.12
C SER A 192 3.10 -10.74 -22.69
N ASP A 193 2.15 -10.81 -23.61
CA ASP A 193 0.85 -11.45 -23.40
C ASP A 193 0.98 -12.94 -23.00
N ASN A 194 2.00 -13.62 -23.51
CA ASN A 194 2.34 -14.99 -23.10
C ASN A 194 2.74 -15.05 -21.62
N THR A 195 3.43 -14.04 -21.11
CA THR A 195 3.88 -13.95 -19.72
C THR A 195 2.68 -13.90 -18.76
N LEU A 196 1.65 -13.10 -19.07
CA LEU A 196 0.42 -13.07 -18.27
C LEU A 196 -0.23 -14.45 -18.16
N THR A 197 -0.34 -15.17 -19.27
CA THR A 197 -0.93 -16.51 -19.29
C THR A 197 -0.16 -17.48 -18.37
N VAL A 198 1.17 -17.38 -18.37
CA VAL A 198 2.03 -18.19 -17.46
C VAL A 198 1.77 -17.84 -16.00
N TYR A 199 1.68 -16.54 -15.64
CA TYR A 199 1.42 -16.13 -14.27
C TYR A 199 0.01 -16.52 -13.81
N ILE A 200 -1.01 -16.37 -14.66
CA ILE A 200 -2.36 -16.86 -14.36
C ILE A 200 -2.37 -18.36 -14.09
N LYS A 201 -1.64 -19.14 -14.90
CA LYS A 201 -1.49 -20.57 -14.66
C LYS A 201 -0.83 -20.87 -13.32
N ARG A 202 0.31 -20.22 -13.01
CA ARG A 202 1.05 -20.41 -11.75
C ARG A 202 0.22 -20.01 -10.51
N ILE A 203 -0.53 -18.91 -10.58
CA ILE A 203 -1.42 -18.52 -9.49
C ILE A 203 -2.49 -19.59 -9.29
N ARG A 204 -3.14 -20.08 -10.36
CA ARG A 204 -4.14 -21.14 -10.27
C ARG A 204 -3.58 -22.41 -9.65
N GLU A 205 -2.37 -22.83 -10.03
CA GLU A 205 -1.70 -23.99 -9.43
C GLU A 205 -1.53 -23.88 -7.91
N LYS A 206 -1.51 -22.66 -7.38
CA LYS A 206 -1.35 -22.39 -5.94
C LYS A 206 -2.68 -22.19 -5.21
N ILE A 207 -3.67 -21.53 -5.85
CA ILE A 207 -4.89 -21.13 -5.16
C ILE A 207 -6.12 -21.98 -5.47
N GLU A 208 -6.16 -22.66 -6.60
CA GLU A 208 -7.31 -23.52 -7.00
C GLU A 208 -7.14 -24.93 -6.46
N ASP A 209 -8.23 -25.57 -6.08
CA ASP A 209 -8.21 -26.99 -5.72
C ASP A 209 -8.02 -27.86 -6.96
N THR A 210 -8.58 -27.43 -8.09
CA THR A 210 -8.42 -28.10 -9.40
C THR A 210 -8.05 -27.05 -10.45
N PRO A 211 -6.75 -26.81 -10.73
CA PRO A 211 -6.29 -25.76 -11.65
C PRO A 211 -6.81 -25.88 -13.09
N SER A 212 -7.17 -27.08 -13.54
CA SER A 212 -7.74 -27.34 -14.86
C SER A 212 -9.20 -26.87 -14.98
N THR A 213 -9.93 -26.78 -13.86
CA THR A 213 -11.32 -26.28 -13.78
C THR A 213 -11.43 -25.16 -12.76
N PRO A 214 -10.80 -23.99 -13.01
CA PRO A 214 -10.62 -22.96 -12.01
C PRO A 214 -11.95 -22.35 -11.57
N GLN A 215 -12.12 -22.22 -10.25
CA GLN A 215 -13.31 -21.66 -9.61
C GLN A 215 -13.05 -20.29 -8.97
N ILE A 216 -11.80 -19.92 -8.78
CA ILE A 216 -11.39 -18.65 -8.15
C ILE A 216 -11.08 -17.64 -9.24
N ILE A 217 -10.09 -17.89 -10.11
CA ILE A 217 -9.78 -17.03 -11.25
C ILE A 217 -10.29 -17.67 -12.54
N LYS A 218 -11.43 -17.19 -13.04
CA LYS A 218 -12.09 -17.72 -14.24
C LYS A 218 -11.64 -16.99 -15.50
N THR A 219 -11.52 -17.72 -16.61
CA THR A 219 -11.31 -17.14 -17.93
C THR A 219 -12.65 -16.71 -18.54
N VAL A 220 -12.73 -15.45 -18.94
CA VAL A 220 -13.84 -14.92 -19.73
C VAL A 220 -13.39 -14.82 -21.18
N ARG A 221 -13.80 -15.78 -22.02
CA ARG A 221 -13.32 -15.90 -23.41
C ARG A 221 -13.48 -14.59 -24.16
N GLY A 222 -12.41 -14.14 -24.84
CA GLY A 222 -12.33 -12.90 -25.61
C GLY A 222 -12.35 -11.61 -24.78
N LYS A 223 -12.43 -11.67 -23.44
CA LYS A 223 -12.52 -10.48 -22.58
C LYS A 223 -11.44 -10.39 -21.52
N GLY A 224 -10.86 -11.52 -21.07
CA GLY A 224 -9.84 -11.53 -20.02
C GLY A 224 -10.14 -12.51 -18.88
N TYR A 225 -9.95 -12.07 -17.64
CA TYR A 225 -10.10 -12.90 -16.44
C TYR A 225 -10.97 -12.21 -15.38
N ARG A 226 -11.57 -13.01 -14.48
CA ARG A 226 -12.43 -12.53 -13.42
C ARG A 226 -12.24 -13.36 -12.16
N LEU A 227 -12.22 -12.70 -10.99
CA LEU A 227 -12.30 -13.38 -9.71
C LEU A 227 -13.78 -13.66 -9.38
N GLY A 228 -14.11 -14.93 -9.22
CA GLY A 228 -15.46 -15.34 -8.87
C GLY A 228 -16.48 -15.26 -10.01
N GLY A 229 -17.74 -15.41 -9.69
CA GLY A 229 -18.89 -15.35 -10.60
C GLY A 229 -19.79 -16.51 -10.53
#